data_04a6001c64008be62d21fb8d29b4810c
#
_entry.id   04a6001c64008be62d21fb8d29b4810c
#
_cell.length_a   1.000
_cell.length_b   1.000
_cell.length_c   1.000
_cell.angle_alpha   90.00
_cell.angle_beta   90.00
_cell.angle_gamma   90.00
#
_symmetry.space_group_name_H-M   'P 1'
#
loop_
_entity.id
_entity.type
_entity.pdbx_description
1 polymer ?
#
loop_
_entity_poly.entity_id
_entity_poly.type
_entity_poly.pdbx_seq_one_letter_code
_entity_poly.pdbx_strand_id
1 'polypeptide(L)'
;SKEEIFLALLRREHEAWTEDLNGISRQYGKLSAEEFADKLARSLEKRGCMLKLMSMNIYDMEVNSRLENLADFKKSYANALQAVTCCLERFFPSMTADNIQEFLYALFPFLFGVYPYTSHTEKQIQAMKMAHVHFISHSIYELVKPFAVRLLQSFSP
;
A
#
# COMPACT_ATOMS: atom_id res chain seq x y z
N SER A 1 -9.12 -17.98 -15.32
CA SER A 1 -8.39 -18.76 -14.31
C SER A 1 -8.62 -18.18 -12.91
N LYS A 2 -8.29 -18.94 -11.90
CA LYS A 2 -8.36 -18.51 -10.50
C LYS A 2 -7.49 -17.27 -10.27
N GLU A 3 -6.31 -17.27 -10.84
CA GLU A 3 -5.35 -16.18 -10.74
C GLU A 3 -5.89 -14.88 -11.34
N GLU A 4 -6.58 -14.99 -12.46
CA GLU A 4 -7.20 -13.84 -13.12
C GLU A 4 -8.36 -13.24 -12.31
N ILE A 5 -9.08 -14.08 -11.56
CA ILE A 5 -10.12 -13.61 -10.64
C ILE A 5 -9.50 -12.78 -9.52
N PHE A 6 -8.40 -13.25 -8.93
CA PHE A 6 -7.68 -12.51 -7.89
C PHE A 6 -7.12 -11.18 -8.42
N LEU A 7 -6.57 -11.18 -9.63
CA LEU A 7 -6.09 -9.93 -10.24
C LEU A 7 -7.24 -8.96 -10.53
N ALA A 8 -8.40 -9.46 -10.93
CA ALA A 8 -9.58 -8.60 -11.14
C ALA A 8 -10.07 -7.97 -9.84
N LEU A 9 -10.06 -8.73 -8.75
CA LEU A 9 -10.39 -8.21 -7.42
C LEU A 9 -9.38 -7.15 -6.97
N LEU A 10 -8.10 -7.45 -7.14
CA LEU A 10 -7.03 -6.53 -6.76
C LEU A 10 -7.08 -5.24 -7.59
N ARG A 11 -7.42 -5.34 -8.87
CA ARG A 11 -7.64 -4.17 -9.73
C ARG A 11 -8.72 -3.26 -9.16
N ARG A 12 -9.87 -3.82 -8.77
CA ARG A 12 -10.96 -3.04 -8.17
C ARG A 12 -10.52 -2.35 -6.89
N GLU A 13 -9.75 -3.06 -6.07
CA GLU A 13 -9.23 -2.50 -4.83
C GLU A 13 -8.25 -1.36 -5.09
N HIS A 14 -7.38 -1.50 -6.08
CA HIS A 14 -6.47 -0.42 -6.47
C HIS A 14 -7.24 0.80 -6.99
N GLU A 15 -8.29 0.59 -7.80
CA GLU A 15 -9.13 1.66 -8.30
C GLU A 15 -9.81 2.42 -7.15
N ALA A 16 -10.34 1.70 -6.17
CA ALA A 16 -11.00 2.30 -5.01
C ALA A 16 -10.00 3.08 -4.16
N TRP A 17 -8.82 2.54 -3.92
CA TRP A 17 -7.77 3.24 -3.18
C TRP A 17 -7.28 4.48 -3.92
N THR A 18 -7.15 4.40 -5.24
CA THR A 18 -6.81 5.55 -6.10
C THR A 18 -7.82 6.68 -5.89
N GLU A 19 -9.11 6.37 -5.83
CA GLU A 19 -10.15 7.37 -5.56
C GLU A 19 -10.00 7.99 -4.17
N ASP A 20 -9.67 7.19 -3.17
CA ASP A 20 -9.40 7.69 -1.82
C ASP A 20 -8.23 8.70 -1.83
N LEU A 21 -7.14 8.37 -2.52
CA LEU A 21 -5.97 9.24 -2.64
C LEU A 21 -6.29 10.53 -3.39
N ASN A 22 -7.01 10.43 -4.50
CA ASN A 22 -7.45 11.59 -5.25
C ASN A 22 -8.35 12.49 -4.40
N GLY A 23 -9.19 11.89 -3.56
CA GLY A 23 -10.02 12.61 -2.60
C GLY A 23 -9.19 13.42 -1.60
N ILE A 24 -8.12 12.82 -1.07
CA ILE A 24 -7.20 13.52 -0.17
C ILE A 24 -6.57 14.72 -0.89
N SER A 25 -6.09 14.51 -2.11
CA SER A 25 -5.47 15.57 -2.90
C SER A 25 -6.43 16.74 -3.18
N ARG A 26 -7.72 16.45 -3.41
CA ARG A 26 -8.73 17.49 -3.68
C ARG A 26 -9.19 18.19 -2.40
N GLN A 27 -9.30 17.46 -1.29
CA GLN A 27 -9.90 17.96 -0.06
C GLN A 27 -8.99 18.93 0.70
N TYR A 28 -7.69 18.72 0.65
CA TYR A 28 -6.73 19.50 1.43
C TYR A 28 -5.83 20.32 0.53
N GLY A 29 -5.61 21.58 0.93
CA GLY A 29 -4.67 22.45 0.22
C GLY A 29 -3.24 22.25 0.69
N LYS A 30 -3.05 21.90 1.96
CA LYS A 30 -1.73 21.78 2.57
C LYS A 30 -1.80 20.75 3.70
N LEU A 31 -0.82 19.86 3.75
CA LEU A 31 -0.68 18.88 4.83
C LEU A 31 0.80 18.78 5.21
N SER A 32 1.06 18.65 6.51
CA SER A 32 2.38 18.29 7.01
C SER A 32 2.68 16.82 6.71
N ALA A 33 3.94 16.41 6.90
CA ALA A 33 4.32 15.01 6.78
C ALA A 33 3.47 14.10 7.69
N GLU A 34 3.29 14.52 8.93
CA GLU A 34 2.49 13.76 9.90
C GLU A 34 1.01 13.69 9.49
N GLU A 35 0.46 14.80 9.03
CA GLU A 35 -0.94 14.86 8.59
C GLU A 35 -1.18 14.00 7.35
N PHE A 36 -0.29 14.06 6.36
CA PHE A 36 -0.42 13.23 5.17
C PHE A 36 -0.24 11.75 5.50
N ALA A 37 0.75 11.42 6.34
CA ALA A 37 0.97 10.03 6.77
C ALA A 37 -0.27 9.47 7.48
N ASP A 38 -0.94 10.28 8.30
CA ASP A 38 -2.19 9.91 8.95
C ASP A 38 -3.28 9.59 7.92
N LYS A 39 -3.48 10.47 6.94
CA LYS A 39 -4.49 10.27 5.89
C LYS A 39 -4.19 9.04 5.04
N LEU A 40 -2.94 8.86 4.67
CA LEU A 40 -2.48 7.70 3.91
C LEU A 40 -2.74 6.40 4.68
N ALA A 41 -2.34 6.36 5.95
CA ALA A 41 -2.52 5.17 6.79
C ALA A 41 -4.00 4.83 6.99
N ARG A 42 -4.86 5.85 7.20
CA ARG A 42 -6.31 5.62 7.32
C ARG A 42 -6.92 5.11 6.02
N SER A 43 -6.47 5.62 4.88
CA SER A 43 -6.95 5.14 3.57
C SER A 43 -6.60 3.67 3.37
N LEU A 44 -5.44 3.24 3.81
CA LEU A 44 -4.99 1.84 3.70
C LEU A 44 -5.68 0.93 4.71
N GLU A 45 -6.02 1.44 5.88
CA GLU A 45 -6.75 0.67 6.89
C GLU A 45 -8.12 0.22 6.36
N LYS A 46 -8.73 0.99 5.49
CA LYS A 46 -9.99 0.62 4.83
C LYS A 46 -9.79 -0.39 3.69
N ARG A 47 -8.56 -0.63 3.29
CA ARG A 47 -8.21 -1.49 2.16
C ARG A 47 -7.53 -2.79 2.61
N GLY A 48 -8.04 -3.39 3.68
CA GLY A 48 -7.52 -4.65 4.19
C GLY A 48 -7.56 -5.77 3.15
N CYS A 49 -8.62 -5.85 2.35
CA CYS A 49 -8.73 -6.82 1.27
C CYS A 49 -7.64 -6.62 0.22
N MET A 50 -7.38 -5.37 -0.17
CA MET A 50 -6.29 -5.04 -1.10
C MET A 50 -4.94 -5.53 -0.56
N LEU A 51 -4.64 -5.18 0.68
CA LEU A 51 -3.36 -5.53 1.30
C LEU A 51 -3.21 -7.04 1.46
N LYS A 52 -4.31 -7.74 1.77
CA LYS A 52 -4.30 -9.21 1.84
C LYS A 52 -3.97 -9.82 0.47
N LEU A 53 -4.65 -9.36 -0.58
CA LEU A 53 -4.38 -9.83 -1.94
C LEU A 53 -2.95 -9.53 -2.38
N MET A 54 -2.43 -8.35 -2.04
CA MET A 54 -1.05 -7.98 -2.35
C MET A 54 -0.04 -8.90 -1.63
N SER A 55 -0.37 -9.40 -0.44
CA SER A 55 0.50 -10.30 0.31
C SER A 55 0.46 -11.74 -0.19
N MET A 56 -0.51 -12.09 -1.03
CA MET A 56 -0.59 -13.40 -1.68
C MET A 56 0.42 -13.46 -2.83
N ASN A 57 0.72 -14.63 -3.32
CA ASN A 57 1.78 -14.83 -4.31
C ASN A 57 1.49 -14.11 -5.64
N ILE A 58 1.71 -12.80 -5.67
CA ILE A 58 1.40 -11.94 -6.82
C ILE A 58 2.22 -12.34 -8.06
N TYR A 59 3.46 -12.80 -7.86
CA TYR A 59 4.31 -13.22 -8.97
C TYR A 59 3.64 -14.35 -9.76
N ASP A 60 3.16 -15.38 -9.08
CA ASP A 60 2.49 -16.51 -9.73
C ASP A 60 1.14 -16.09 -10.35
N MET A 61 0.43 -15.19 -9.71
CA MET A 61 -0.82 -14.66 -10.27
C MET A 61 -0.58 -13.96 -11.60
N GLU A 62 0.49 -13.16 -11.69
CA GLU A 62 0.84 -12.45 -12.91
C GLU A 62 1.30 -13.39 -14.01
N VAL A 63 2.18 -14.34 -13.66
CA VAL A 63 2.72 -15.32 -14.63
C VAL A 63 1.62 -16.19 -15.24
N ASN A 64 0.61 -16.54 -14.44
CA ASN A 64 -0.46 -17.43 -14.86
C ASN A 64 -1.69 -16.71 -15.44
N SER A 65 -1.59 -15.41 -15.67
CA SER A 65 -2.67 -14.61 -16.25
C SER A 65 -2.41 -14.32 -17.73
N ARG A 66 -3.50 -14.14 -18.48
CA ARG A 66 -3.40 -13.72 -19.87
C ARG A 66 -2.88 -12.28 -19.93
N LEU A 67 -2.14 -11.97 -20.99
CA LEU A 67 -1.48 -10.67 -21.16
C LEU A 67 -2.47 -9.50 -21.04
N GLU A 68 -3.65 -9.61 -21.65
CA GLU A 68 -4.67 -8.54 -21.61
C GLU A 68 -5.13 -8.25 -20.20
N ASN A 69 -5.40 -9.29 -19.40
CA ASN A 69 -5.83 -9.15 -18.02
C ASN A 69 -4.71 -8.60 -17.14
N LEU A 70 -3.49 -9.04 -17.39
CA LEU A 70 -2.32 -8.51 -16.69
C LEU A 70 -2.11 -7.03 -17.02
N ALA A 71 -2.27 -6.64 -18.28
CA ALA A 71 -2.15 -5.24 -18.70
C ALA A 71 -3.21 -4.36 -18.03
N ASP A 72 -4.46 -4.82 -17.92
CA ASP A 72 -5.52 -4.10 -17.22
C ASP A 72 -5.19 -3.90 -15.75
N PHE A 73 -4.67 -4.95 -15.10
CA PHE A 73 -4.22 -4.84 -13.71
C PHE A 73 -3.07 -3.85 -13.58
N LYS A 74 -2.07 -3.94 -14.44
CA LYS A 74 -0.90 -3.02 -14.39
C LYS A 74 -1.32 -1.57 -14.60
N LYS A 75 -2.34 -1.31 -15.39
CA LYS A 75 -2.88 0.05 -15.56
C LYS A 75 -3.46 0.58 -14.25
N SER A 76 -4.24 -0.23 -13.54
CA SER A 76 -4.78 0.18 -12.23
C SER A 76 -3.68 0.41 -11.20
N TYR A 77 -2.64 -0.41 -11.23
CA TYR A 77 -1.45 -0.25 -10.39
C TYR A 77 -0.73 1.07 -10.72
N ALA A 78 -0.54 1.36 -12.00
CA ALA A 78 0.08 2.61 -12.43
C ALA A 78 -0.74 3.84 -11.99
N ASN A 79 -2.06 3.75 -12.04
CA ASN A 79 -2.94 4.83 -11.59
C ASN A 79 -2.80 5.07 -10.07
N ALA A 80 -2.63 4.01 -9.28
CA ALA A 80 -2.39 4.14 -7.85
C ALA A 80 -1.04 4.81 -7.57
N LEU A 81 0.02 4.41 -8.29
CA LEU A 81 1.33 5.08 -8.21
C LEU A 81 1.21 6.57 -8.53
N GLN A 82 0.48 6.89 -9.60
CA GLN A 82 0.28 8.28 -10.02
C GLN A 82 -0.50 9.08 -9.00
N ALA A 83 -1.50 8.48 -8.35
CA ALA A 83 -2.28 9.15 -7.31
C ALA A 83 -1.40 9.51 -6.09
N VAL A 84 -0.52 8.59 -5.68
CA VAL A 84 0.45 8.88 -4.61
C VAL A 84 1.39 10.01 -5.05
N THR A 85 1.91 9.92 -6.27
CA THR A 85 2.79 10.96 -6.85
C THR A 85 2.14 12.34 -6.81
N CYS A 86 0.88 12.43 -7.23
CA CYS A 86 0.13 13.70 -7.21
C CYS A 86 -0.01 14.26 -5.80
N CYS A 87 -0.26 13.41 -4.81
CA CYS A 87 -0.29 13.86 -3.40
C CYS A 87 1.07 14.40 -2.97
N LEU A 88 2.16 13.70 -3.29
CA LEU A 88 3.50 14.13 -2.93
C LEU A 88 3.87 15.47 -3.58
N GLU A 89 3.56 15.62 -4.87
CA GLU A 89 3.82 16.87 -5.59
C GLU A 89 3.02 18.03 -4.99
N ARG A 90 1.78 17.77 -4.60
CA ARG A 90 0.92 18.81 -4.04
C ARG A 90 1.35 19.24 -2.63
N PHE A 91 1.60 18.28 -1.75
CA PHE A 91 1.85 18.57 -0.32
C PHE A 91 3.33 18.77 0.00
N PHE A 92 4.22 18.26 -0.83
CA PHE A 92 5.66 18.34 -0.61
C PHE A 92 6.37 18.79 -1.89
N PRO A 93 6.12 20.03 -2.32
CA PRO A 93 6.63 20.51 -3.62
C PRO A 93 8.15 20.59 -3.70
N SER A 94 8.86 20.53 -2.55
CA SER A 94 10.33 20.48 -2.53
C SER A 94 10.90 19.11 -2.86
N MET A 95 10.09 18.06 -2.87
CA MET A 95 10.56 16.73 -3.27
C MET A 95 10.91 16.73 -4.75
N THR A 96 12.09 16.22 -5.06
CA THR A 96 12.53 16.02 -6.45
C THR A 96 11.85 14.80 -7.06
N ALA A 97 11.93 14.66 -8.39
CA ALA A 97 11.43 13.46 -9.06
C ALA A 97 12.11 12.19 -8.51
N ASP A 98 13.41 12.27 -8.21
CA ASP A 98 14.13 11.14 -7.62
C ASP A 98 13.63 10.82 -6.21
N ASN A 99 13.35 11.83 -5.39
CA ASN A 99 12.77 11.62 -4.05
C ASN A 99 11.42 10.92 -4.13
N ILE A 100 10.58 11.31 -5.08
CA ILE A 100 9.27 10.68 -5.29
C ILE A 100 9.44 9.22 -5.67
N GLN A 101 10.37 8.91 -6.58
CA GLN A 101 10.67 7.53 -6.95
C GLN A 101 11.16 6.71 -5.75
N GLU A 102 12.04 7.27 -4.93
CA GLU A 102 12.51 6.60 -3.71
C GLU A 102 11.35 6.34 -2.75
N PHE A 103 10.45 7.30 -2.60
CA PHE A 103 9.26 7.12 -1.75
C PHE A 103 8.39 5.95 -2.26
N LEU A 104 8.09 5.93 -3.55
CA LEU A 104 7.25 4.89 -4.16
C LEU A 104 7.88 3.50 -4.03
N TYR A 105 9.19 3.38 -4.29
CA TYR A 105 9.89 2.11 -4.22
C TYR A 105 10.19 1.65 -2.78
N ALA A 106 9.98 2.50 -1.80
CA ALA A 106 9.96 2.10 -0.39
C ALA A 106 8.54 1.73 0.05
N LEU A 107 7.56 2.54 -0.30
CA LEU A 107 6.18 2.34 0.15
C LEU A 107 5.54 1.08 -0.43
N PHE A 108 5.61 0.88 -1.75
CA PHE A 108 4.89 -0.22 -2.38
C PHE A 108 5.41 -1.60 -1.99
N PRO A 109 6.72 -1.87 -1.94
CA PRO A 109 7.22 -3.14 -1.39
C PRO A 109 6.78 -3.35 0.06
N PHE A 110 6.76 -2.30 0.87
CA PHE A 110 6.25 -2.37 2.24
C PHE A 110 4.78 -2.80 2.26
N LEU A 111 3.95 -2.21 1.40
CA LEU A 111 2.53 -2.55 1.31
C LEU A 111 2.29 -4.00 0.88
N PHE A 112 3.15 -4.54 0.01
CA PHE A 112 3.06 -5.94 -0.39
C PHE A 112 3.35 -6.91 0.76
N GLY A 113 4.05 -6.48 1.80
CA GLY A 113 4.44 -7.32 2.91
C GLY A 113 3.78 -7.01 4.25
N VAL A 114 2.99 -5.97 4.36
CA VAL A 114 2.50 -5.49 5.66
C VAL A 114 1.38 -6.36 6.26
N TYR A 115 0.51 -6.90 5.42
CA TYR A 115 -0.71 -7.59 5.89
C TYR A 115 -0.43 -8.75 6.84
N PRO A 116 0.56 -9.63 6.57
CA PRO A 116 0.86 -10.76 7.48
C PRO A 116 1.26 -10.34 8.89
N TYR A 117 1.70 -9.10 9.07
CA TYR A 117 2.06 -8.57 10.40
C TYR A 117 0.87 -7.98 11.15
N THR A 118 -0.29 -7.88 10.49
CA THR A 118 -1.49 -7.27 11.07
C THR A 118 -2.64 -8.24 11.29
N SER A 119 -2.56 -9.42 10.70
CA SER A 119 -3.64 -10.42 10.76
C SER A 119 -3.05 -11.82 10.85
N HIS A 120 -3.53 -12.60 11.80
CA HIS A 120 -3.03 -13.94 12.07
C HIS A 120 -4.21 -14.90 12.24
N THR A 121 -4.09 -16.09 11.62
CA THR A 121 -5.04 -17.17 11.85
C THR A 121 -4.75 -17.83 13.19
N GLU A 122 -5.73 -18.53 13.73
CA GLU A 122 -5.56 -19.32 14.97
C GLU A 122 -4.39 -20.30 14.85
N LYS A 123 -4.27 -20.95 13.70
CA LYS A 123 -3.18 -21.88 13.41
C LYS A 123 -1.81 -21.19 13.44
N GLN A 124 -1.71 -20.00 12.87
CA GLN A 124 -0.47 -19.22 12.90
C GLN A 124 -0.09 -18.83 14.33
N ILE A 125 -1.06 -18.40 15.13
CA ILE A 125 -0.83 -18.04 16.54
C ILE A 125 -0.31 -19.24 17.30
N GLN A 126 -0.93 -20.41 17.16
CA GLN A 126 -0.48 -21.63 17.80
C GLN A 126 0.93 -22.03 17.39
N ALA A 127 1.21 -21.96 16.09
CA ALA A 127 2.54 -22.28 15.56
C ALA A 127 3.63 -21.36 16.13
N MET A 128 3.33 -20.06 16.24
CA MET A 128 4.27 -19.11 16.84
C MET A 128 4.52 -19.40 18.31
N LYS A 129 3.48 -19.77 19.07
CA LYS A 129 3.64 -20.18 20.47
C LYS A 129 4.52 -21.41 20.60
N MET A 130 4.29 -22.42 19.76
CA MET A 130 5.09 -23.66 19.76
C MET A 130 6.55 -23.40 19.39
N ALA A 131 6.78 -22.45 18.48
CA ALA A 131 8.12 -22.08 18.03
C ALA A 131 8.81 -21.04 18.94
N HIS A 132 8.15 -20.61 20.01
CA HIS A 132 8.64 -19.59 20.93
C HIS A 132 8.92 -18.25 20.23
N VAL A 133 8.11 -17.92 19.22
CA VAL A 133 8.19 -16.63 18.55
C VAL A 133 7.33 -15.62 19.29
N HIS A 134 7.97 -14.57 19.79
CA HIS A 134 7.27 -13.46 20.41
C HIS A 134 6.81 -12.49 19.30
N PHE A 135 5.55 -12.17 19.28
CA PHE A 135 5.01 -11.20 18.32
C PHE A 135 4.04 -10.24 19.02
N ILE A 136 3.96 -9.03 18.46
CA ILE A 136 3.05 -7.99 18.92
C ILE A 136 2.05 -7.76 17.79
N SER A 137 0.75 -7.73 18.13
CA SER A 137 -0.29 -7.46 17.15
C SER A 137 -0.37 -5.95 16.88
N HIS A 138 -0.34 -5.59 15.58
CA HIS A 138 -0.45 -4.21 15.13
C HIS A 138 -1.58 -4.08 14.10
N SER A 139 -2.22 -2.91 14.08
CA SER A 139 -3.14 -2.56 12.98
C SER A 139 -2.34 -2.08 11.76
N ILE A 140 -2.99 -2.04 10.61
CA ILE A 140 -2.41 -1.45 9.39
C ILE A 140 -2.01 -0.01 9.67
N TYR A 141 -2.88 0.76 10.31
CA TYR A 141 -2.61 2.15 10.67
C TYR A 141 -1.35 2.29 11.52
N GLU A 142 -1.21 1.44 12.54
CA GLU A 142 -0.08 1.50 13.47
C GLU A 142 1.28 1.20 12.80
N LEU A 143 1.28 0.41 11.72
CA LEU A 143 2.50 0.11 10.97
C LEU A 143 2.77 1.11 9.85
N VAL A 144 1.72 1.53 9.13
CA VAL A 144 1.88 2.41 7.96
C VAL A 144 2.22 3.84 8.36
N LYS A 145 1.52 4.38 9.36
CA LYS A 145 1.72 5.80 9.72
C LYS A 145 3.16 6.12 10.11
N PRO A 146 3.78 5.43 11.07
CA PRO A 146 5.17 5.75 11.43
C PRO A 146 6.15 5.51 10.28
N PHE A 147 5.93 4.49 9.47
CA PHE A 147 6.76 4.24 8.28
C PHE A 147 6.70 5.42 7.31
N ALA A 148 5.50 5.89 6.99
CA ALA A 148 5.32 7.01 6.08
C ALA A 148 5.90 8.32 6.64
N VAL A 149 5.73 8.58 7.94
CA VAL A 149 6.31 9.75 8.60
C VAL A 149 7.84 9.74 8.46
N ARG A 150 8.47 8.64 8.82
CA ARG A 150 9.94 8.51 8.74
C ARG A 150 10.44 8.68 7.31
N LEU A 151 9.72 8.08 6.37
CA LEU A 151 10.08 8.16 4.96
C LEU A 151 10.00 9.60 4.45
N LEU A 152 8.92 10.32 4.75
CA LEU A 152 8.75 11.72 4.37
C LEU A 152 9.79 12.61 5.02
N GLN A 153 10.09 12.40 6.30
CA GLN A 153 11.09 13.19 7.03
C GLN A 153 12.49 13.00 6.46
N SER A 154 12.79 11.83 5.86
CA SER A 154 14.09 11.57 5.25
C SER A 154 14.39 12.49 4.06
N PHE A 155 13.37 13.07 3.44
CA PHE A 155 13.52 14.01 2.31
C PHE A 155 13.47 15.46 2.72
N SER A 156 13.26 15.76 4.00
CA SER A 156 13.26 17.13 4.50
C SER A 156 14.69 17.62 4.64
N PRO A 157 14.98 18.87 4.24
CA PRO A 157 16.29 19.45 4.42
C PRO A 157 16.62 19.67 5.91
#